data_a8a9844282fc78a74f02116efffde41c
#
_entry.id   a8a9844282fc78a74f02116efffde41c
#
_cell.length_a   1.000
_cell.length_b   1.000
_cell.length_c   1.000
_cell.angle_alpha   90.00
_cell.angle_beta   90.00
_cell.angle_gamma   90.00
#
_symmetry.space_group_name_H-M   'P 1'
#
loop_
_entity.id
_entity.type
_entity.pdbx_description
1 polymer ?
#
loop_
_entity_poly.entity_id
_entity_poly.type
_entity_poly.pdbx_seq_one_letter_code
_entity_poly.pdbx_strand_id
1 'polypeptide(L)'
;SDVYKRQVPTCHYMMGGIPTNINGQVISVDNGEDKIIDGLYAAGEVACVSVHGGNRLGGNSLLDLVVFGRAAGLYIEETMKQGVELKDASNDDIDKALERLNKLNASTEGDQVAVLKEKMQQNMQNNFGVFRRGDLMEKGIDELAKTREEVDSMFLKDKSATFNTARIE
;
A
#
# COMPACT_ATOMS: atom_id res chain seq x y z
N SER A 1 -15.55 -17.12 -38.81
CA SER A 1 -16.40 -16.35 -37.89
C SER A 1 -15.59 -15.99 -36.67
N ASP A 2 -15.14 -14.74 -36.63
CA ASP A 2 -14.44 -14.20 -35.46
C ASP A 2 -15.40 -14.18 -34.28
N VAL A 3 -15.23 -15.11 -33.39
CA VAL A 3 -15.90 -15.09 -32.10
C VAL A 3 -15.17 -14.02 -31.28
N TYR A 4 -15.63 -12.79 -31.34
CA TYR A 4 -15.24 -11.74 -30.43
C TYR A 4 -15.62 -12.19 -29.01
N LYS A 5 -14.68 -12.76 -28.28
CA LYS A 5 -14.86 -12.95 -26.84
C LYS A 5 -14.88 -11.54 -26.21
N ARG A 6 -16.03 -11.15 -25.70
CA ARG A 6 -16.11 -9.93 -24.89
C ARG A 6 -15.19 -10.10 -23.70
N GLN A 7 -14.08 -9.38 -23.69
CA GLN A 7 -13.17 -9.33 -22.57
C GLN A 7 -13.62 -8.19 -21.67
N VAL A 8 -13.67 -8.45 -20.38
CA VAL A 8 -13.83 -7.41 -19.36
C VAL A 8 -12.44 -7.04 -18.92
N PRO A 9 -11.94 -5.83 -19.26
CA PRO A 9 -10.64 -5.39 -18.80
C PRO A 9 -10.67 -5.20 -17.28
N THR A 10 -9.71 -5.79 -16.59
CA THR A 10 -9.56 -5.66 -15.14
C THR A 10 -8.14 -5.23 -14.80
N CYS A 11 -7.97 -4.59 -13.65
CA CYS A 11 -6.64 -4.37 -13.10
C CYS A 11 -6.06 -5.73 -12.67
N HIS A 12 -4.85 -6.04 -13.11
CA HIS A 12 -4.19 -7.31 -12.82
C HIS A 12 -2.97 -7.12 -11.92
N TYR A 13 -2.22 -6.03 -12.11
CA TYR A 13 -0.95 -5.78 -11.44
C TYR A 13 -0.81 -4.30 -11.07
N MET A 14 -0.24 -4.05 -9.89
CA MET A 14 0.08 -2.69 -9.44
C MET A 14 1.44 -2.28 -10.02
N MET A 15 1.46 -1.20 -10.82
CA MET A 15 2.71 -0.62 -11.30
C MET A 15 3.18 0.50 -10.38
N GLY A 16 4.49 0.74 -10.33
CA GLY A 16 5.10 1.62 -9.34
C GLY A 16 5.26 0.89 -8.01
N GLY A 17 5.04 1.59 -6.91
CA GLY A 17 5.14 1.06 -5.57
C GLY A 17 6.09 1.85 -4.69
N ILE A 18 6.56 1.24 -3.62
CA ILE A 18 7.51 1.85 -2.67
C ILE A 18 8.88 1.97 -3.35
N PRO A 19 9.45 3.17 -3.54
CA PRO A 19 10.76 3.34 -4.15
C PRO A 19 11.85 2.61 -3.36
N THR A 20 12.67 1.84 -4.06
CA THR A 20 13.79 1.10 -3.46
C THR A 20 15.05 1.21 -4.31
N ASN A 21 16.20 1.02 -3.67
CA ASN A 21 17.44 0.73 -4.38
C ASN A 21 17.52 -0.77 -4.76
N ILE A 22 18.63 -1.14 -5.40
CA ILE A 22 18.88 -2.54 -5.86
C ILE A 22 18.97 -3.56 -4.72
N ASN A 23 19.21 -3.11 -3.50
CA ASN A 23 19.28 -3.95 -2.29
C ASN A 23 17.93 -4.02 -1.55
N GLY A 24 16.86 -3.48 -2.15
CA GLY A 24 15.54 -3.47 -1.55
C GLY A 24 15.34 -2.46 -0.40
N GLN A 25 16.34 -1.63 -0.10
CA GLN A 25 16.20 -0.58 0.92
C GLN A 25 15.23 0.49 0.41
N VAL A 26 14.29 0.87 1.25
CA VAL A 26 13.31 1.92 0.92
C VAL A 26 13.98 3.28 0.87
N ILE A 27 13.64 4.03 -0.18
CA ILE A 27 14.14 5.37 -0.44
C ILE A 27 13.02 6.38 -0.23
N SER A 28 13.31 7.45 0.51
CA SER A 28 12.50 8.66 0.59
C SER A 28 13.26 9.80 -0.08
N VAL A 29 12.56 10.85 -0.48
CA VAL A 29 13.18 12.06 -1.02
C VAL A 29 13.20 13.13 0.06
N ASP A 30 14.40 13.62 0.38
CA ASP A 30 14.61 14.72 1.32
C ASP A 30 15.43 15.81 0.62
N ASN A 31 14.85 17.01 0.49
CA ASN A 31 15.44 18.15 -0.22
C ASN A 31 15.88 17.87 -1.68
N GLY A 32 15.20 16.93 -2.35
CA GLY A 32 15.51 16.55 -3.73
C GLY A 32 16.59 15.49 -3.88
N GLU A 33 17.10 14.95 -2.78
CA GLU A 33 18.06 13.86 -2.74
C GLU A 33 17.43 12.58 -2.18
N ASP A 34 17.90 11.44 -2.70
CA ASP A 34 17.47 10.13 -2.23
C ASP A 34 18.04 9.84 -0.84
N LYS A 35 17.15 9.53 0.10
CA LYS A 35 17.50 9.16 1.47
C LYS A 35 17.00 7.78 1.80
N ILE A 36 17.90 6.89 2.23
CA ILE A 36 17.54 5.55 2.69
C ILE A 36 16.81 5.65 4.03
N ILE A 37 15.72 4.91 4.15
CA ILE A 37 15.03 4.71 5.43
C ILE A 37 15.63 3.47 6.08
N ASP A 38 16.40 3.67 7.14
CA ASP A 38 17.10 2.60 7.83
C ASP A 38 16.13 1.53 8.38
N GLY A 39 16.46 0.28 8.11
CA GLY A 39 15.70 -0.88 8.59
C GLY A 39 14.42 -1.17 7.83
N LEU A 40 14.05 -0.36 6.82
CA LEU A 40 12.86 -0.59 6.01
C LEU A 40 13.23 -1.12 4.62
N TYR A 41 12.64 -2.25 4.25
CA TYR A 41 12.90 -2.92 2.97
C TYR A 41 11.58 -3.22 2.26
N ALA A 42 11.61 -3.22 0.93
CA ALA A 42 10.51 -3.66 0.09
C ALA A 42 11.06 -4.40 -1.13
N ALA A 43 10.38 -5.47 -1.54
CA ALA A 43 10.69 -6.24 -2.73
C ALA A 43 9.42 -6.82 -3.36
N GLY A 44 9.46 -7.11 -4.65
CA GLY A 44 8.33 -7.67 -5.38
C GLY A 44 7.31 -6.63 -5.82
N GLU A 45 6.06 -7.01 -5.95
CA GLU A 45 5.00 -6.13 -6.51
C GLU A 45 4.83 -4.82 -5.76
N VAL A 46 5.01 -4.83 -4.44
CA VAL A 46 4.90 -3.63 -3.59
C VAL A 46 6.03 -2.63 -3.83
N ALA A 47 7.17 -3.08 -4.36
CA ALA A 47 8.38 -2.28 -4.53
C ALA A 47 8.50 -1.69 -5.94
N CYS A 48 9.23 -0.59 -6.05
CA CYS A 48 9.60 0.04 -7.31
C CYS A 48 11.11 0.30 -7.36
N VAL A 49 11.84 -0.62 -8.00
CA VAL A 49 13.28 -0.47 -8.28
C VAL A 49 13.55 0.36 -9.54
N SER A 50 12.47 0.85 -10.19
CA SER A 50 12.51 1.69 -11.42
C SER A 50 13.09 0.99 -12.65
N VAL A 51 13.02 -0.34 -12.74
CA VAL A 51 13.57 -1.11 -13.87
C VAL A 51 12.54 -1.44 -14.95
N HIS A 52 11.25 -1.20 -14.71
CA HIS A 52 10.16 -1.61 -15.60
C HIS A 52 9.53 -0.45 -16.39
N GLY A 53 9.86 0.80 -16.07
CA GLY A 53 9.18 1.97 -16.66
C GLY A 53 7.71 2.04 -16.24
N GLY A 54 6.86 2.50 -17.16
CA GLY A 54 5.43 2.69 -16.88
C GLY A 54 4.59 1.41 -16.83
N ASN A 55 5.13 0.28 -17.30
CA ASN A 55 4.47 -1.03 -17.27
C ASN A 55 5.47 -2.17 -17.34
N ARG A 56 5.18 -3.27 -16.66
CA ARG A 56 6.03 -4.48 -16.66
C ARG A 56 5.74 -5.33 -17.90
N LEU A 57 6.78 -5.88 -18.50
CA LEU A 57 6.63 -6.89 -19.54
C LEU A 57 6.12 -8.21 -18.94
N GLY A 58 5.39 -8.99 -19.75
CA GLY A 58 4.86 -10.29 -19.35
C GLY A 58 5.98 -11.21 -18.84
N GLY A 59 5.78 -11.79 -17.65
CA GLY A 59 6.73 -12.66 -16.97
C GLY A 59 7.82 -11.94 -16.16
N ASN A 60 8.11 -10.67 -16.43
CA ASN A 60 9.16 -9.94 -15.73
C ASN A 60 8.83 -9.67 -14.25
N SER A 61 7.57 -9.69 -13.87
CA SER A 61 7.18 -9.58 -12.46
C SER A 61 7.74 -10.72 -11.62
N LEU A 62 7.73 -11.95 -12.14
CA LEU A 62 8.30 -13.12 -11.45
C LEU A 62 9.83 -13.02 -11.33
N LEU A 63 10.50 -12.51 -12.35
CA LEU A 63 11.94 -12.26 -12.30
C LEU A 63 12.30 -11.20 -11.26
N ASP A 64 11.52 -10.13 -11.20
CA ASP A 64 11.67 -9.06 -10.20
C ASP A 64 11.60 -9.63 -8.77
N LEU A 65 10.56 -10.41 -8.47
CA LEU A 65 10.37 -11.06 -7.16
C LEU A 65 11.61 -11.88 -6.74
N VAL A 66 12.14 -12.68 -7.67
CA VAL A 66 13.28 -13.56 -7.39
C VAL A 66 14.58 -12.76 -7.27
N VAL A 67 14.84 -11.85 -8.19
CA VAL A 67 16.11 -11.10 -8.25
C VAL A 67 16.23 -10.14 -7.08
N PHE A 68 15.25 -9.25 -6.91
CA PHE A 68 15.33 -8.21 -5.87
C PHE A 68 14.96 -8.74 -4.49
N GLY A 69 14.10 -9.75 -4.38
CA GLY A 69 13.87 -10.43 -3.12
C GLY A 69 15.14 -11.13 -2.61
N ARG A 70 15.87 -11.81 -3.51
CA ARG A 70 17.17 -12.40 -3.18
C ARG A 70 18.21 -11.34 -2.83
N ALA A 71 18.30 -10.26 -3.59
CA ALA A 71 19.24 -9.18 -3.34
C ALA A 71 19.01 -8.54 -1.96
N ALA A 72 17.76 -8.25 -1.62
CA ALA A 72 17.39 -7.74 -0.30
C ALA A 72 17.75 -8.71 0.82
N GLY A 73 17.44 -10.01 0.65
CA GLY A 73 17.79 -11.04 1.64
C GLY A 73 19.29 -11.16 1.90
N LEU A 74 20.11 -11.16 0.85
CA LEU A 74 21.57 -11.21 0.97
C LEU A 74 22.14 -9.95 1.64
N TYR A 75 21.61 -8.79 1.28
CA TYR A 75 22.03 -7.52 1.89
C TYR A 75 21.69 -7.46 3.38
N ILE A 76 20.49 -7.88 3.76
CA ILE A 76 20.07 -7.96 5.16
C ILE A 76 20.97 -8.94 5.93
N GLU A 77 21.25 -10.13 5.37
CA GLU A 77 22.13 -11.12 5.99
C GLU A 77 23.52 -10.54 6.25
N GLU A 78 24.11 -9.85 5.26
CA GLU A 78 25.43 -9.23 5.40
C GLU A 78 25.42 -8.12 6.45
N THR A 79 24.40 -7.26 6.44
CA THR A 79 24.23 -6.17 7.40
C THR A 79 24.09 -6.72 8.83
N MET A 80 23.28 -7.78 9.02
CA MET A 80 23.10 -8.41 10.31
C MET A 80 24.40 -9.06 10.86
N LYS A 81 25.24 -9.63 9.97
CA LYS A 81 26.55 -10.17 10.35
C LYS A 81 27.53 -9.10 10.85
N GLN A 82 27.39 -7.86 10.39
CA GLN A 82 28.19 -6.73 10.87
C GLN A 82 27.80 -6.24 12.26
N GLY A 83 26.67 -6.73 12.78
CA GLY A 83 26.10 -6.31 14.06
C GLY A 83 25.30 -5.02 13.93
N VAL A 84 23.99 -5.16 13.88
CA VAL A 84 23.08 -4.02 13.88
C VAL A 84 22.50 -3.84 15.28
N GLU A 85 22.70 -2.68 15.83
CA GLU A 85 22.04 -2.30 17.08
C GLU A 85 20.57 -1.97 16.78
N LEU A 86 19.65 -2.77 17.32
CA LEU A 86 18.23 -2.52 17.18
C LEU A 86 17.85 -1.38 18.13
N LYS A 87 17.20 -0.36 17.60
CA LYS A 87 16.65 0.72 18.41
C LYS A 87 15.38 0.23 19.11
N ASP A 88 15.25 0.52 20.40
CA ASP A 88 13.99 0.32 21.10
C ASP A 88 12.91 1.24 20.51
N ALA A 89 11.67 0.72 20.44
CA ALA A 89 10.54 1.54 20.07
C ALA A 89 10.31 2.63 21.12
N SER A 90 10.06 3.86 20.68
CA SER A 90 9.72 4.91 21.63
C SER A 90 8.33 4.67 22.24
N ASN A 91 8.14 5.02 23.50
CA ASN A 91 6.83 4.93 24.14
C ASN A 91 5.79 5.79 23.39
N ASP A 92 6.19 6.94 22.87
CA ASP A 92 5.33 7.82 22.07
C ASP A 92 4.79 7.13 20.80
N ASP A 93 5.60 6.33 20.12
CA ASP A 93 5.17 5.62 18.91
C ASP A 93 4.23 4.46 19.27
N ILE A 94 4.49 3.79 20.38
CA ILE A 94 3.61 2.75 20.91
C ILE A 94 2.27 3.36 21.30
N ASP A 95 2.27 4.47 22.03
CA ASP A 95 1.07 5.16 22.50
C ASP A 95 0.22 5.67 21.31
N LYS A 96 0.84 6.26 20.28
CA LYS A 96 0.15 6.67 19.05
C LYS A 96 -0.49 5.50 18.31
N ALA A 97 0.19 4.36 18.23
CA ALA A 97 -0.36 3.16 17.61
C ALA A 97 -1.57 2.61 18.39
N LEU A 98 -1.47 2.59 19.72
CA LEU A 98 -2.56 2.18 20.61
C LEU A 98 -3.74 3.16 20.58
N GLU A 99 -3.46 4.47 20.53
CA GLU A 99 -4.49 5.50 20.45
C GLU A 99 -5.35 5.34 19.19
N ARG A 100 -4.73 5.04 18.04
CA ARG A 100 -5.46 4.77 16.79
C ARG A 100 -6.43 3.58 16.92
N LEU A 101 -5.99 2.50 17.56
CA LEU A 101 -6.83 1.33 17.82
C LEU A 101 -7.93 1.63 18.85
N ASN A 102 -7.61 2.39 19.89
CA ASN A 102 -8.54 2.76 20.93
C ASN A 102 -9.63 3.70 20.39
N LYS A 103 -9.28 4.65 19.53
CA LYS A 103 -10.23 5.53 18.84
C LYS A 103 -11.25 4.71 18.05
N LEU A 104 -10.80 3.72 17.29
CA LEU A 104 -11.68 2.82 16.53
C LEU A 104 -12.61 2.00 17.44
N ASN A 105 -12.09 1.50 18.55
CA ASN A 105 -12.87 0.73 19.52
C ASN A 105 -13.89 1.61 20.27
N ALA A 106 -13.55 2.86 20.55
CA ALA A 106 -14.42 3.80 21.29
C ALA A 106 -15.51 4.42 20.43
N SER A 107 -15.32 4.48 19.12
CA SER A 107 -16.28 5.10 18.19
C SER A 107 -17.64 4.39 18.26
N THR A 108 -18.72 5.17 18.38
CA THR A 108 -20.11 4.70 18.43
C THR A 108 -20.96 5.17 17.25
N GLU A 109 -20.45 6.14 16.48
CA GLU A 109 -21.13 6.79 15.37
C GLU A 109 -20.20 6.87 14.17
N GLY A 110 -20.76 6.94 12.98
CA GLY A 110 -20.02 7.05 11.72
C GLY A 110 -20.39 5.98 10.70
N ASP A 111 -19.74 5.99 9.57
CA ASP A 111 -19.92 4.99 8.52
C ASP A 111 -19.27 3.66 8.90
N GLN A 112 -19.90 2.56 8.50
CA GLN A 112 -19.31 1.23 8.67
C GLN A 112 -18.21 1.01 7.64
N VAL A 113 -17.21 0.21 8.00
CA VAL A 113 -16.05 -0.15 7.13
C VAL A 113 -16.52 -0.60 5.74
N ALA A 114 -17.54 -1.46 5.67
CA ALA A 114 -18.06 -1.97 4.39
C ALA A 114 -18.58 -0.85 3.47
N VAL A 115 -19.21 0.19 4.03
CA VAL A 115 -19.72 1.35 3.27
C VAL A 115 -18.57 2.17 2.71
N LEU A 116 -17.55 2.46 3.53
CA LEU A 116 -16.38 3.22 3.12
C LEU A 116 -15.56 2.48 2.07
N LYS A 117 -15.41 1.16 2.24
CA LYS A 117 -14.75 0.28 1.28
C LYS A 117 -15.47 0.29 -0.07
N GLU A 118 -16.79 0.21 -0.08
CA GLU A 118 -17.59 0.28 -1.31
C GLU A 118 -17.45 1.65 -1.99
N LYS A 119 -17.53 2.76 -1.24
CA LYS A 119 -17.28 4.12 -1.77
C LYS A 119 -15.92 4.21 -2.45
N MET A 120 -14.87 3.73 -1.79
CA MET A 120 -13.51 3.71 -2.33
C MET A 120 -13.43 2.87 -3.61
N GLN A 121 -13.98 1.65 -3.61
CA GLN A 121 -13.96 0.75 -4.75
C GLN A 121 -14.68 1.33 -5.95
N GLN A 122 -15.86 1.93 -5.75
CA GLN A 122 -16.62 2.58 -6.81
C GLN A 122 -15.88 3.80 -7.38
N ASN A 123 -15.25 4.60 -6.53
CA ASN A 123 -14.42 5.71 -6.98
C ASN A 123 -13.25 5.22 -7.83
N MET A 124 -12.52 4.21 -7.35
CA MET A 124 -11.41 3.61 -8.10
C MET A 124 -11.87 3.05 -9.45
N GLN A 125 -13.01 2.36 -9.50
CA GLN A 125 -13.56 1.81 -10.73
C GLN A 125 -13.95 2.91 -11.73
N ASN A 126 -14.59 3.98 -11.26
CA ASN A 126 -15.17 5.02 -12.12
C ASN A 126 -14.11 6.02 -12.61
N ASN A 127 -13.17 6.40 -11.76
CA ASN A 127 -12.24 7.49 -12.02
C ASN A 127 -10.81 7.03 -12.34
N PHE A 128 -10.41 5.81 -11.93
CA PHE A 128 -9.06 5.26 -12.11
C PHE A 128 -9.04 3.90 -12.83
N GLY A 129 -10.14 3.54 -13.48
CA GLY A 129 -10.27 2.29 -14.25
C GLY A 129 -9.37 2.24 -15.47
N VAL A 130 -9.72 1.35 -16.42
CA VAL A 130 -8.91 1.08 -17.63
C VAL A 130 -8.80 2.30 -18.54
N PHE A 131 -9.88 3.07 -18.69
CA PHE A 131 -9.91 4.28 -19.51
C PHE A 131 -9.76 5.52 -18.63
N ARG A 132 -8.55 6.05 -18.56
CA ARG A 132 -8.19 7.15 -17.69
C ARG A 132 -8.21 8.49 -18.42
N ARG A 133 -8.76 9.50 -17.75
CA ARG A 133 -8.79 10.90 -18.22
C ARG A 133 -8.40 11.79 -17.04
N GLY A 134 -7.63 12.85 -17.32
CA GLY A 134 -7.13 13.75 -16.28
C GLY A 134 -8.23 14.34 -15.41
N ASP A 135 -9.30 14.86 -16.04
CA ASP A 135 -10.45 15.45 -15.35
C ASP A 135 -11.18 14.45 -14.40
N LEU A 136 -11.31 13.18 -14.81
CA LEU A 136 -11.90 12.14 -13.97
C LEU A 136 -10.97 11.75 -12.82
N MET A 137 -9.66 11.69 -13.09
CA MET A 137 -8.67 11.35 -12.06
C MET A 137 -8.58 12.44 -10.99
N GLU A 138 -8.61 13.73 -11.38
CA GLU A 138 -8.64 14.86 -10.44
C GLU A 138 -9.89 14.80 -9.54
N LYS A 139 -11.06 14.59 -10.14
CA LYS A 139 -12.30 14.37 -9.39
C LYS A 139 -12.17 13.17 -8.44
N GLY A 140 -11.58 12.08 -8.91
CA GLY A 140 -11.37 10.86 -8.11
C GLY A 140 -10.47 11.10 -6.89
N ILE A 141 -9.42 11.93 -7.04
CA ILE A 141 -8.53 12.33 -5.93
C ILE A 141 -9.32 13.08 -4.85
N ASP A 142 -10.16 14.05 -5.26
CA ASP A 142 -10.99 14.81 -4.33
C ASP A 142 -12.00 13.92 -3.57
N GLU A 143 -12.59 12.95 -4.28
CA GLU A 143 -13.51 11.98 -3.66
C GLU A 143 -12.79 11.03 -2.69
N LEU A 144 -11.55 10.60 -3.01
CA LEU A 144 -10.73 9.79 -2.11
C LEU A 144 -10.32 10.57 -0.86
N ALA A 145 -9.99 11.86 -1.00
CA ALA A 145 -9.67 12.71 0.14
C ALA A 145 -10.84 12.79 1.13
N LYS A 146 -12.07 12.98 0.63
CA LYS A 146 -13.29 12.96 1.47
C LYS A 146 -13.52 11.60 2.15
N THR A 147 -13.38 10.51 1.39
CA THR A 147 -13.50 9.16 1.96
C THR A 147 -12.47 8.92 3.06
N ARG A 148 -11.26 9.44 2.91
CA ARG A 148 -10.21 9.36 3.94
C ARG A 148 -10.60 10.10 5.22
N GLU A 149 -11.22 11.27 5.13
CA GLU A 149 -11.73 11.99 6.29
C GLU A 149 -12.84 11.19 7.01
N GLU A 150 -13.72 10.54 6.23
CA GLU A 150 -14.76 9.66 6.77
C GLU A 150 -14.17 8.42 7.49
N VAL A 151 -13.01 7.89 7.05
CA VAL A 151 -12.29 6.80 7.73
C VAL A 151 -11.88 7.18 9.16
N ASP A 152 -11.51 8.42 9.39
CA ASP A 152 -11.14 8.90 10.73
C ASP A 152 -12.32 8.90 11.72
N SER A 153 -13.55 8.89 11.21
CA SER A 153 -14.80 8.84 11.98
C SER A 153 -15.56 7.52 11.83
N MET A 154 -14.93 6.49 11.24
CA MET A 154 -15.58 5.20 11.06
C MET A 154 -15.90 4.52 12.39
N PHE A 155 -16.91 3.65 12.34
CA PHE A 155 -17.38 2.95 13.52
C PHE A 155 -17.46 1.43 13.29
N LEU A 156 -17.05 0.67 14.28
CA LEU A 156 -17.21 -0.77 14.34
C LEU A 156 -18.47 -1.13 15.13
N LYS A 157 -19.43 -1.76 14.46
CA LYS A 157 -20.65 -2.27 15.11
C LYS A 157 -20.33 -3.43 16.07
N ASP A 158 -19.48 -4.34 15.63
CA ASP A 158 -18.99 -5.45 16.45
C ASP A 158 -17.76 -5.00 17.23
N LYS A 159 -17.85 -5.03 18.56
CA LYS A 159 -16.78 -4.68 19.50
C LYS A 159 -16.07 -5.90 20.07
N SER A 160 -16.38 -7.11 19.58
CA SER A 160 -15.70 -8.34 20.05
C SER A 160 -14.20 -8.28 19.79
N ALA A 161 -13.41 -8.84 20.70
CA ALA A 161 -11.96 -8.88 20.57
C ALA A 161 -11.49 -10.08 19.72
N THR A 162 -12.35 -11.07 19.51
CA THR A 162 -12.01 -12.34 18.87
C THR A 162 -12.89 -12.55 17.64
N PHE A 163 -12.31 -13.03 16.55
CA PHE A 163 -12.98 -13.30 15.28
C PHE A 163 -13.75 -12.11 14.67
N ASN A 164 -13.28 -10.90 14.92
CA ASN A 164 -13.88 -9.67 14.40
C ASN A 164 -13.22 -9.29 13.06
N THR A 165 -13.83 -9.73 11.96
CA THR A 165 -13.31 -9.45 10.59
C THR A 165 -13.42 -7.97 10.24
N ALA A 166 -14.47 -7.27 10.67
CA ALA A 166 -14.62 -5.84 10.42
C ALA A 166 -13.54 -4.98 11.11
N ARG A 167 -12.94 -5.49 12.21
CA ARG A 167 -11.84 -4.83 12.90
C ARG A 167 -10.49 -5.03 12.18
N ILE A 168 -10.36 -6.12 11.42
CA ILE A 168 -9.14 -6.45 10.68
C ILE A 168 -9.12 -5.76 9.31
N GLU A 169 -10.28 -5.57 8.69
CA GLU A 169 -10.43 -4.83 7.43
C GLU A 169 -10.07 -3.34 7.57
#